data_fee4c1584d9e3da5bd3f2987f34b124b
#
_entry.id   fee4c1584d9e3da5bd3f2987f34b124b
#
_cell.length_a   1.000
_cell.length_b   1.000
_cell.length_c   1.000
_cell.angle_alpha   90.00
_cell.angle_beta   90.00
_cell.angle_gamma   90.00
#
_symmetry.space_group_name_H-M   'P 1'
#
loop_
_entity.id
_entity.type
_entity.pdbx_description
1 polymer ?
#
loop_
_entity_poly.entity_id
_entity_poly.type
_entity_poly.pdbx_seq_one_letter_code
_entity_poly.pdbx_strand_id
1 'polypeptide(L)'
;MNYFLAILSVVVLSLTACSGSQTNTKAEDQIASTDPAISLPVPSVQYKVGDLVPTAQVCMVNDAFMGKKQLLVRHEGKDYYGCCEMCKKRIPQEAAVRVAIDPFSKKEVDKATASIAITGDQGEVSYFENETNYRNYIKNLNL
;
A
#
# COMPACT_ATOMS: atom_id res chain seq x y z
N MET A 1 -28.31 41.52 18.76
CA MET A 1 -27.59 42.78 18.55
C MET A 1 -26.54 42.45 17.48
N ASN A 2 -27.02 42.37 16.29
CA ASN A 2 -26.80 43.20 15.11
C ASN A 2 -25.31 43.46 14.83
N TYR A 3 -24.82 42.96 13.74
CA TYR A 3 -24.33 43.77 12.61
C TYR A 3 -24.20 42.91 11.36
N PHE A 4 -25.16 43.11 10.49
CA PHE A 4 -25.09 43.14 9.05
C PHE A 4 -23.87 43.95 8.56
N LEU A 5 -23.14 43.45 7.56
CA LEU A 5 -22.69 44.30 6.48
C LEU A 5 -22.40 43.45 5.24
N ALA A 6 -23.27 43.63 4.29
CA ALA A 6 -23.13 43.20 2.90
C ALA A 6 -22.03 44.04 2.21
N ILE A 7 -21.17 43.38 1.42
CA ILE A 7 -20.46 44.08 0.35
C ILE A 7 -20.64 43.28 -0.93
N LEU A 8 -21.40 43.92 -1.79
CA LEU A 8 -21.66 43.63 -3.20
C LEU A 8 -20.54 44.23 -4.06
N SER A 9 -20.25 43.67 -5.22
CA SER A 9 -19.48 44.22 -6.37
C SER A 9 -18.22 43.42 -6.67
N VAL A 10 -17.86 43.07 -7.91
CA VAL A 10 -18.23 43.44 -9.26
C VAL A 10 -17.74 42.33 -10.21
N VAL A 11 -18.54 42.02 -11.18
CA VAL A 11 -18.26 41.20 -12.36
C VAL A 11 -17.19 41.88 -13.22
N VAL A 12 -16.17 41.13 -13.64
CA VAL A 12 -15.44 41.46 -14.88
C VAL A 12 -15.26 40.18 -15.72
N LEU A 13 -16.06 40.08 -16.76
CA LEU A 13 -15.82 39.19 -17.89
C LEU A 13 -14.59 39.70 -18.66
N SER A 14 -13.66 38.80 -18.92
CA SER A 14 -12.69 38.97 -20.00
C SER A 14 -12.60 37.70 -20.80
N LEU A 15 -13.35 37.67 -21.90
CA LEU A 15 -13.14 36.74 -23.00
C LEU A 15 -11.88 37.17 -23.76
N THR A 16 -10.91 36.30 -23.88
CA THR A 16 -9.90 36.38 -24.93
C THR A 16 -9.79 35.04 -25.62
N ALA A 17 -10.43 34.96 -26.78
CA ALA A 17 -10.21 33.93 -27.76
C ALA A 17 -8.90 34.22 -28.49
N CYS A 18 -8.01 33.26 -28.60
CA CYS A 18 -6.95 33.22 -29.60
C CYS A 18 -7.01 31.89 -30.34
N SER A 19 -7.55 31.99 -31.53
CA SER A 19 -7.45 31.04 -32.63
C SER A 19 -6.06 31.21 -33.28
N GLY A 20 -5.42 30.10 -33.63
CA GLY A 20 -4.13 30.13 -34.37
C GLY A 20 -3.66 28.71 -34.62
N SER A 21 -4.15 28.13 -35.67
CA SER A 21 -3.46 27.64 -36.89
C SER A 21 -2.47 26.51 -36.73
N GLN A 22 -2.86 25.42 -37.38
CA GLN A 22 -2.07 24.25 -37.76
C GLN A 22 -0.86 24.67 -38.65
N THR A 23 0.29 24.09 -38.37
CA THR A 23 1.27 23.80 -39.42
C THR A 23 1.83 22.40 -39.17
N ASN A 24 1.48 21.51 -40.11
CA ASN A 24 2.19 20.27 -40.35
C ASN A 24 3.66 20.56 -40.67
N THR A 25 4.58 19.90 -39.98
CA THR A 25 5.86 19.61 -40.60
C THR A 25 6.24 18.18 -40.21
N LYS A 26 6.33 17.36 -41.22
CA LYS A 26 6.80 15.97 -41.31
C LYS A 26 8.33 15.98 -41.31
N ALA A 27 8.92 15.20 -40.40
CA ALA A 27 10.21 14.54 -40.47
C ALA A 27 10.30 13.68 -39.21
N GLU A 28 10.08 12.43 -39.30
CA GLU A 28 10.97 11.30 -39.62
C GLU A 28 12.31 11.40 -38.82
N ASP A 29 12.35 10.79 -37.63
CA ASP A 29 13.48 9.94 -37.25
C ASP A 29 13.01 8.79 -36.35
N GLN A 30 13.02 7.60 -36.93
CA GLN A 30 12.80 6.34 -36.27
C GLN A 30 14.11 5.95 -35.56
N ILE A 31 14.08 5.97 -34.23
CA ILE A 31 15.02 5.11 -33.50
C ILE A 31 14.16 4.05 -32.81
N ALA A 32 13.94 2.97 -33.52
CA ALA A 32 13.46 1.72 -32.98
C ALA A 32 14.56 1.17 -32.05
N SER A 33 14.49 1.49 -30.77
CA SER A 33 15.16 0.69 -29.75
C SER A 33 14.29 -0.50 -29.43
N THR A 34 14.43 -1.51 -30.27
CA THR A 34 13.95 -2.86 -29.98
C THR A 34 14.93 -3.47 -28.96
N ASP A 35 14.74 -3.14 -27.68
CA ASP A 35 15.26 -4.00 -26.63
C ASP A 35 14.31 -5.19 -26.50
N PRO A 36 14.77 -6.40 -26.83
CA PRO A 36 14.05 -7.59 -26.42
C PRO A 36 14.17 -7.67 -24.90
N ALA A 37 13.12 -7.22 -24.21
CA ALA A 37 12.95 -7.51 -22.80
C ALA A 37 13.03 -9.03 -22.64
N ILE A 38 14.22 -9.53 -22.29
CA ILE A 38 14.40 -10.89 -21.82
C ILE A 38 13.65 -10.94 -20.51
N SER A 39 12.39 -11.31 -20.60
CA SER A 39 11.55 -11.67 -19.47
C SER A 39 12.10 -13.00 -18.94
N LEU A 40 13.13 -12.92 -18.10
CA LEU A 40 13.54 -14.06 -17.30
C LEU A 40 12.33 -14.47 -16.46
N PRO A 41 11.95 -15.76 -16.45
CA PRO A 41 10.88 -16.20 -15.57
C PRO A 41 11.31 -15.90 -14.14
N VAL A 42 10.63 -14.92 -13.51
CA VAL A 42 10.79 -14.66 -12.08
C VAL A 42 10.31 -15.93 -11.40
N PRO A 43 11.17 -16.66 -10.65
CA PRO A 43 10.72 -17.84 -9.93
C PRO A 43 9.57 -17.42 -9.02
N SER A 44 8.41 -18.04 -9.19
CA SER A 44 7.28 -17.84 -8.29
C SER A 44 7.68 -18.35 -6.91
N VAL A 45 8.02 -17.45 -6.00
CA VAL A 45 8.29 -17.83 -4.61
C VAL A 45 6.99 -18.35 -4.03
N GLN A 46 6.96 -19.64 -3.74
CA GLN A 46 5.80 -20.28 -3.14
C GLN A 46 5.96 -20.19 -1.62
N TYR A 47 5.16 -19.35 -0.99
CA TYR A 47 5.16 -19.18 0.47
C TYR A 47 4.30 -20.25 1.14
N LYS A 48 4.71 -20.70 2.32
CA LYS A 48 4.02 -21.70 3.15
C LYS A 48 3.89 -21.21 4.59
N VAL A 49 3.13 -21.92 5.40
CA VAL A 49 3.04 -21.68 6.84
C VAL A 49 4.44 -21.71 7.46
N GLY A 50 4.73 -20.73 8.27
CA GLY A 50 6.05 -20.51 8.88
C GLY A 50 6.92 -19.51 8.12
N ASP A 51 6.65 -19.19 6.86
CA ASP A 51 7.52 -18.28 6.10
C ASP A 51 7.25 -16.81 6.43
N LEU A 52 8.33 -16.01 6.50
CA LEU A 52 8.24 -14.55 6.49
C LEU A 52 7.79 -14.06 5.14
N VAL A 53 6.91 -13.06 5.12
CA VAL A 53 6.33 -12.51 3.90
C VAL A 53 6.58 -11.01 3.76
N PRO A 54 6.67 -10.49 2.51
CA PRO A 54 6.80 -9.06 2.28
C PRO A 54 5.56 -8.32 2.79
N THR A 55 5.76 -7.29 3.60
CA THR A 55 4.72 -6.42 4.15
C THR A 55 3.75 -5.91 3.08
N ALA A 56 4.27 -5.55 1.90
CA ALA A 56 3.47 -5.05 0.77
C ALA A 56 2.53 -6.09 0.15
N GLN A 57 2.63 -7.36 0.51
CA GLN A 57 1.76 -8.43 0.01
C GLN A 57 0.73 -8.90 1.03
N VAL A 58 0.60 -8.19 2.15
CA VAL A 58 -0.34 -8.50 3.23
C VAL A 58 -1.47 -7.47 3.27
N CYS A 59 -2.72 -7.93 3.39
CA CYS A 59 -3.83 -7.06 3.76
C CYS A 59 -3.86 -6.92 5.29
N MET A 60 -3.46 -5.76 5.82
CA MET A 60 -3.37 -5.52 7.26
C MET A 60 -4.73 -5.36 7.96
N VAL A 61 -5.79 -5.17 7.19
CA VAL A 61 -7.16 -5.09 7.72
C VAL A 61 -7.74 -6.48 7.94
N ASN A 62 -7.39 -7.43 7.08
CA ASN A 62 -7.89 -8.81 7.14
C ASN A 62 -6.85 -9.78 7.72
N ASP A 63 -5.64 -9.29 8.02
CA ASP A 63 -4.51 -10.09 8.51
C ASP A 63 -4.23 -11.32 7.63
N ALA A 64 -4.17 -11.07 6.31
CA ALA A 64 -4.05 -12.13 5.31
C ALA A 64 -2.95 -11.83 4.28
N PHE A 65 -2.14 -12.84 3.99
CA PHE A 65 -1.19 -12.84 2.89
C PHE A 65 -1.92 -13.02 1.56
N MET A 66 -1.69 -12.09 0.63
CA MET A 66 -2.42 -12.04 -0.65
C MET A 66 -1.57 -12.48 -1.85
N GLY A 67 -0.28 -12.77 -1.66
CA GLY A 67 0.64 -13.21 -2.70
C GLY A 67 0.95 -12.18 -3.80
N LYS A 68 0.38 -10.99 -3.70
CA LYS A 68 0.54 -9.87 -4.66
C LYS A 68 0.55 -8.55 -3.93
N LYS A 69 1.15 -7.52 -4.56
CA LYS A 69 1.22 -6.17 -4.00
C LYS A 69 -0.18 -5.61 -3.72
N GLN A 70 -0.35 -5.07 -2.52
CA GLN A 70 -1.58 -4.47 -2.02
C GLN A 70 -1.58 -2.95 -2.21
N LEU A 71 -2.74 -2.30 -1.95
CA LEU A 71 -2.89 -0.85 -2.02
C LEU A 71 -2.16 -0.20 -0.84
N LEU A 72 -1.21 0.67 -1.15
CA LEU A 72 -0.46 1.43 -0.15
C LEU A 72 -1.30 2.54 0.47
N VAL A 73 -1.21 2.66 1.79
CA VAL A 73 -1.77 3.75 2.59
C VAL A 73 -0.69 4.31 3.51
N ARG A 74 -0.32 5.57 3.31
CA ARG A 74 0.56 6.28 4.24
C ARG A 74 -0.23 6.92 5.36
N HIS A 75 0.15 6.61 6.59
CA HIS A 75 -0.46 7.16 7.78
C HIS A 75 0.62 7.39 8.84
N GLU A 76 0.72 8.63 9.34
CA GLU A 76 1.72 9.05 10.34
C GLU A 76 3.16 8.63 10.00
N GLY A 77 3.54 8.81 8.73
CA GLY A 77 4.89 8.50 8.23
C GLY A 77 5.19 7.01 8.07
N LYS A 78 4.21 6.12 8.24
CA LYS A 78 4.33 4.67 8.08
C LYS A 78 3.51 4.16 6.90
N ASP A 79 3.93 3.05 6.33
CA ASP A 79 3.30 2.40 5.17
C ASP A 79 2.47 1.20 5.62
N TYR A 80 1.17 1.26 5.37
CA TYR A 80 0.21 0.18 5.59
C TYR A 80 -0.38 -0.30 4.28
N TYR A 81 -0.96 -1.50 4.25
CA TYR A 81 -1.46 -2.10 3.02
C TYR A 81 -2.85 -2.70 3.20
N GLY A 82 -3.72 -2.45 2.21
CA GLY A 82 -5.09 -2.98 2.17
C GLY A 82 -5.43 -3.61 0.82
N CYS A 83 -6.24 -4.65 0.79
CA CYS A 83 -6.53 -5.41 -0.43
C CYS A 83 -7.52 -4.71 -1.38
N CYS A 84 -8.28 -3.74 -0.90
CA CYS A 84 -9.32 -3.03 -1.66
C CYS A 84 -9.52 -1.61 -1.11
N GLU A 85 -10.31 -0.80 -1.82
CA GLU A 85 -10.59 0.58 -1.43
C GLU A 85 -11.27 0.69 -0.05
N MET A 86 -12.07 -0.29 0.35
CA MET A 86 -12.67 -0.31 1.69
C MET A 86 -11.60 -0.49 2.76
N CYS A 87 -10.69 -1.45 2.60
CA CYS A 87 -9.56 -1.65 3.52
C CYS A 87 -8.66 -0.41 3.57
N LYS A 88 -8.38 0.19 2.40
CA LYS A 88 -7.60 1.42 2.29
C LYS A 88 -8.23 2.59 3.09
N LYS A 89 -9.56 2.73 3.06
CA LYS A 89 -10.28 3.77 3.83
C LYS A 89 -10.27 3.50 5.34
N ARG A 90 -10.32 2.24 5.76
CA ARG A 90 -10.33 1.86 7.19
C ARG A 90 -8.98 2.14 7.86
N ILE A 91 -7.88 1.96 7.19
CA ILE A 91 -6.53 2.11 7.77
C ILE A 91 -6.32 3.45 8.47
N PRO A 92 -6.61 4.63 7.90
CA PRO A 92 -6.43 5.90 8.61
C PRO A 92 -7.49 6.16 9.69
N GLN A 93 -8.66 5.53 9.59
CA GLN A 93 -9.81 5.79 10.46
C GLN A 93 -9.83 4.92 11.71
N GLU A 94 -9.34 3.68 11.62
CA GLU A 94 -9.46 2.68 12.67
C GLU A 94 -8.07 2.30 13.20
N ALA A 95 -7.71 2.74 14.41
CA ALA A 95 -6.44 2.40 15.02
C ALA A 95 -6.25 0.87 15.17
N ALA A 96 -7.33 0.17 15.50
CA ALA A 96 -7.29 -1.27 15.71
C ALA A 96 -6.81 -2.10 14.51
N VAL A 97 -6.98 -1.60 13.26
CA VAL A 97 -6.49 -2.34 12.08
C VAL A 97 -5.01 -2.11 11.80
N ARG A 98 -4.36 -1.17 12.51
CA ARG A 98 -2.94 -0.85 12.38
C ARG A 98 -2.05 -1.55 13.41
N VAL A 99 -2.65 -2.13 14.44
CA VAL A 99 -1.93 -2.82 15.51
C VAL A 99 -2.30 -4.31 15.57
N ALA A 100 -1.41 -5.10 16.13
CA ALA A 100 -1.63 -6.51 16.40
C ALA A 100 -0.97 -6.90 17.72
N ILE A 101 -1.26 -8.10 18.21
CA ILE A 101 -0.55 -8.68 19.36
C ILE A 101 0.48 -9.68 18.84
N ASP A 102 1.74 -9.47 19.19
CA ASP A 102 2.81 -10.45 18.92
C ASP A 102 2.50 -11.75 19.67
N PRO A 103 2.35 -12.88 18.95
CA PRO A 103 1.93 -14.13 19.60
C PRO A 103 3.00 -14.74 20.52
N PHE A 104 4.27 -14.31 20.40
CA PHE A 104 5.36 -14.74 21.27
C PHE A 104 5.49 -13.86 22.53
N SER A 105 5.68 -12.56 22.34
CA SER A 105 5.91 -11.62 23.46
C SER A 105 4.63 -11.16 24.16
N LYS A 106 3.46 -11.35 23.52
CA LYS A 106 2.13 -10.85 23.97
C LYS A 106 2.02 -9.33 24.03
N LYS A 107 2.96 -8.62 23.42
CA LYS A 107 2.95 -7.16 23.32
C LYS A 107 2.20 -6.70 22.07
N GLU A 108 1.63 -5.50 22.17
CA GLU A 108 1.10 -4.82 21.00
C GLU A 108 2.25 -4.36 20.09
N VAL A 109 2.06 -4.53 18.79
CA VAL A 109 3.01 -4.14 17.74
C VAL A 109 2.30 -3.38 16.64
N ASP A 110 3.00 -2.45 16.02
CA ASP A 110 2.52 -1.75 14.84
C ASP A 110 2.76 -2.62 13.58
N LYS A 111 1.69 -2.91 12.85
CA LYS A 111 1.73 -3.77 11.66
C LYS A 111 2.64 -3.26 10.55
N ALA A 112 2.84 -1.93 10.46
CA ALA A 112 3.72 -1.34 9.44
C ALA A 112 5.20 -1.63 9.66
N THR A 113 5.61 -1.91 10.90
CA THR A 113 7.01 -2.13 11.28
C THR A 113 7.31 -3.55 11.75
N ALA A 114 6.28 -4.38 11.88
CA ALA A 114 6.40 -5.73 12.36
C ALA A 114 7.05 -6.68 11.33
N SER A 115 7.70 -7.72 11.81
CA SER A 115 8.01 -8.92 11.01
C SER A 115 6.73 -9.73 10.84
N ILE A 116 6.36 -10.06 9.60
CA ILE A 116 5.09 -10.72 9.29
C ILE A 116 5.36 -12.13 8.77
N ALA A 117 4.68 -13.12 9.33
CA ALA A 117 4.78 -14.51 8.86
C ALA A 117 3.40 -15.13 8.66
N ILE A 118 3.30 -16.06 7.71
CA ILE A 118 2.11 -16.90 7.55
C ILE A 118 2.04 -17.86 8.74
N THR A 119 0.92 -17.86 9.44
CA THR A 119 0.72 -18.72 10.62
C THR A 119 -0.53 -19.60 10.54
N GLY A 120 -1.33 -19.41 9.49
CA GLY A 120 -2.51 -20.22 9.22
C GLY A 120 -2.52 -20.80 7.79
N ASP A 121 -3.27 -21.88 7.61
CA ASP A 121 -3.29 -22.68 6.37
C ASP A 121 -4.00 -21.97 5.20
N GLN A 122 -4.78 -20.92 5.49
CA GLN A 122 -5.48 -20.13 4.46
C GLN A 122 -4.79 -18.78 4.18
N GLY A 123 -3.54 -18.65 4.64
CA GLY A 123 -2.75 -17.44 4.45
C GLY A 123 -2.93 -16.39 5.56
N GLU A 124 -3.50 -16.76 6.68
CA GLU A 124 -3.56 -15.90 7.86
C GLU A 124 -2.13 -15.58 8.33
N VAL A 125 -1.92 -14.33 8.73
CA VAL A 125 -0.61 -13.87 9.18
C VAL A 125 -0.61 -13.44 10.64
N SER A 126 0.56 -13.58 11.26
CA SER A 126 0.87 -12.99 12.56
C SER A 126 1.98 -11.96 12.45
N TYR A 127 1.96 -10.99 13.36
CA TYR A 127 2.87 -9.85 13.43
C TYR A 127 3.77 -10.00 14.65
N PHE A 128 5.08 -9.89 14.44
CA PHE A 128 6.09 -10.03 15.48
C PHE A 128 6.85 -8.72 15.66
N GLU A 129 7.17 -8.35 16.90
CA GLU A 129 7.96 -7.18 17.23
C GLU A 129 9.30 -7.14 16.46
N ASN A 130 9.87 -8.34 16.22
CA ASN A 130 11.11 -8.52 15.50
C ASN A 130 11.29 -9.99 15.07
N GLU A 131 12.31 -10.25 14.23
CA GLU A 131 12.60 -11.60 13.75
C GLU A 131 13.02 -12.58 14.88
N THR A 132 13.55 -12.11 16.00
CA THR A 132 13.90 -12.99 17.13
C THR A 132 12.64 -13.59 17.74
N ASN A 133 11.61 -12.77 17.97
CA ASN A 133 10.31 -13.25 18.47
C ASN A 133 9.66 -14.22 17.47
N TYR A 134 9.69 -13.89 16.18
CA TYR A 134 9.22 -14.78 15.13
C TYR A 134 9.94 -16.14 15.18
N ARG A 135 11.29 -16.17 15.19
CA ARG A 135 12.07 -17.42 15.20
C ARG A 135 11.78 -18.27 16.43
N ASN A 136 11.65 -17.65 17.60
CA ASN A 136 11.30 -18.35 18.84
C ASN A 136 9.88 -18.91 18.78
N TYR A 137 8.93 -18.19 18.19
CA TYR A 137 7.57 -18.66 18.01
C TYR A 137 7.50 -19.88 17.08
N ILE A 138 8.12 -19.82 15.90
CA ILE A 138 8.14 -20.93 14.94
C ILE A 138 8.83 -22.16 15.52
N LYS A 139 9.93 -21.98 16.24
CA LYS A 139 10.62 -23.09 16.93
C LYS A 139 9.72 -23.79 17.94
N ASN A 140 8.88 -23.05 18.66
CA ASN A 140 7.95 -23.60 19.63
C ASN A 140 6.77 -24.36 18.98
N LEU A 141 6.45 -24.04 17.72
CA LEU A 141 5.43 -24.76 16.94
C LEU A 141 5.96 -26.03 16.27
N ASN A 142 7.27 -26.31 16.34
CA ASN A 142 7.94 -27.42 15.63
C ASN A 142 7.74 -27.38 14.09
N LEU A 143 7.66 -26.17 13.52
CA LEU A 143 7.56 -25.89 12.07
C LEU A 143 8.94 -25.67 11.45
#